data_575b3f17aed9911f53278fc8db9aa399
#
_entry.id   575b3f17aed9911f53278fc8db9aa399
#
_cell.length_a   1.000
_cell.length_b   1.000
_cell.length_c   1.000
_cell.angle_alpha   90.00
_cell.angle_beta   90.00
_cell.angle_gamma   90.00
#
_symmetry.space_group_name_H-M   'P 1'
#
loop_
_entity.id
_entity.type
_entity.pdbx_description
1 polymer ?
#
loop_
_entity_poly.entity_id
_entity_poly.type
_entity_poly.pdbx_seq_one_letter_code
_entity_poly.pdbx_strand_id
1 'polypeptide(L)'
;MTSPMRHLASCRAVLLDMDGTLVDSGAAVEATWRAWARDNGLDPATVLAVCHGPDAATTVRRFLPGIGAAELARHVAAHLERECADIDGVIPAPGAPELVAWLDERRLPWGVVTNAHLRLARARLGAAGIEAPVIISFDDVEHGKPHPQGYLLGARRLGIEPARTAGVEDSAPGLAAARAAGTLVVAVGESRDGDVVCRDLHELRRLLIAAADRLP
;
A
#
# COMPACT_ATOMS: atom_id res chain seq x y z
N MET A 1 30.25 2.90 -1.42
CA MET A 1 28.80 2.62 -1.54
C MET A 1 28.49 1.32 -0.82
N THR A 2 27.61 1.32 0.15
CA THR A 2 27.14 0.11 0.84
C THR A 2 26.21 -0.64 -0.11
N SER A 3 26.44 -1.94 -0.30
CA SER A 3 25.62 -2.78 -1.20
C SER A 3 24.18 -2.83 -0.67
N PRO A 4 23.13 -2.75 -1.51
CA PRO A 4 21.72 -2.91 -1.13
C PRO A 4 21.46 -4.12 -0.24
N MET A 5 22.19 -5.21 -0.46
CA MET A 5 22.13 -6.42 0.37
C MET A 5 22.59 -6.22 1.81
N ARG A 6 23.58 -5.33 2.06
CA ARG A 6 24.01 -5.02 3.43
C ARG A 6 22.93 -4.22 4.18
N HIS A 7 22.24 -3.34 3.48
CA HIS A 7 21.12 -2.60 4.05
C HIS A 7 19.95 -3.52 4.40
N LEU A 8 19.56 -4.44 3.51
CA LEU A 8 18.54 -5.46 3.83
C LEU A 8 18.95 -6.30 5.04
N ALA A 9 20.21 -6.72 5.15
CA ALA A 9 20.71 -7.46 6.30
C ALA A 9 20.62 -6.68 7.62
N SER A 10 20.68 -5.35 7.57
CA SER A 10 20.54 -4.48 8.75
C SER A 10 19.11 -4.22 9.19
N CYS A 11 18.11 -4.50 8.33
CA CYS A 11 16.71 -4.30 8.64
C CYS A 11 16.26 -5.23 9.78
N ARG A 12 15.40 -4.68 10.64
CA ARG A 12 14.82 -5.38 11.81
C ARG A 12 13.30 -5.33 11.78
N ALA A 13 12.71 -4.69 10.77
CA ALA A 13 11.29 -4.65 10.52
C ALA A 13 11.01 -4.42 9.05
N VAL A 14 9.79 -4.77 8.62
CA VAL A 14 9.28 -4.54 7.28
C VAL A 14 7.93 -3.84 7.37
N LEU A 15 7.79 -2.70 6.69
CA LEU A 15 6.53 -2.00 6.50
C LEU A 15 6.17 -2.11 5.01
N LEU A 16 5.00 -2.69 4.74
CA LEU A 16 4.55 -2.94 3.38
C LEU A 16 3.35 -2.04 3.06
N ASP A 17 3.33 -1.46 1.88
CA ASP A 17 2.09 -0.93 1.34
C ASP A 17 1.08 -2.06 1.11
N MET A 18 -0.17 -1.70 0.89
CA MET A 18 -1.26 -2.65 0.68
C MET A 18 -1.58 -2.86 -0.80
N ASP A 19 -2.20 -1.85 -1.42
CA ASP A 19 -2.76 -1.95 -2.78
C ASP A 19 -1.65 -1.86 -3.84
N GLY A 20 -1.50 -2.89 -4.67
CA GLY A 20 -0.39 -3.02 -5.63
C GLY A 20 0.87 -3.65 -5.04
N THR A 21 0.96 -3.80 -3.71
CA THR A 21 2.10 -4.40 -3.01
C THR A 21 1.73 -5.75 -2.37
N LEU A 22 0.88 -5.78 -1.34
CA LEU A 22 0.41 -7.01 -0.70
C LEU A 22 -0.84 -7.59 -1.36
N VAL A 23 -1.64 -6.73 -1.95
CA VAL A 23 -2.96 -7.04 -2.49
C VAL A 23 -3.06 -6.51 -3.91
N ASP A 24 -3.49 -7.34 -4.84
CA ASP A 24 -3.99 -6.90 -6.14
C ASP A 24 -5.48 -6.59 -6.01
N SER A 25 -5.80 -5.30 -5.97
CA SER A 25 -7.16 -4.76 -5.87
C SER A 25 -7.61 -4.05 -7.15
N GLY A 26 -6.81 -4.08 -8.21
CA GLY A 26 -7.05 -3.30 -9.44
C GLY A 26 -8.43 -3.55 -10.04
N ALA A 27 -8.84 -4.81 -10.16
CA ALA A 27 -10.14 -5.18 -10.71
C ALA A 27 -11.33 -4.67 -9.87
N ALA A 28 -11.24 -4.76 -8.53
CA ALA A 28 -12.27 -4.26 -7.62
C ALA A 28 -12.38 -2.73 -7.65
N VAL A 29 -11.24 -2.02 -7.66
CA VAL A 29 -11.18 -0.56 -7.82
C VAL A 29 -11.85 -0.13 -9.12
N GLU A 30 -11.49 -0.76 -10.24
CA GLU A 30 -12.11 -0.46 -11.52
C GLU A 30 -13.61 -0.76 -11.55
N ALA A 31 -14.07 -1.86 -10.95
CA ALA A 31 -15.48 -2.20 -10.86
C ALA A 31 -16.26 -1.10 -10.13
N THR A 32 -15.75 -0.62 -9.00
CA THR A 32 -16.37 0.44 -8.21
C THR A 32 -16.42 1.77 -8.96
N TRP A 33 -15.31 2.18 -9.62
CA TRP A 33 -15.32 3.41 -10.43
C TRP A 33 -16.19 3.30 -11.69
N ARG A 34 -16.27 2.13 -12.30
CA ARG A 34 -17.16 1.85 -13.42
C ARG A 34 -18.64 1.99 -13.00
N ALA A 35 -19.01 1.49 -11.84
CA ALA A 35 -20.34 1.67 -11.28
C ALA A 35 -20.64 3.14 -10.98
N TRP A 36 -19.70 3.84 -10.30
CA TRP A 36 -19.84 5.26 -10.00
C TRP A 36 -20.02 6.11 -11.27
N ALA A 37 -19.25 5.84 -12.32
CA ALA A 37 -19.36 6.53 -13.60
C ALA A 37 -20.76 6.39 -14.20
N ARG A 38 -21.30 5.16 -14.25
CA ARG A 38 -22.64 4.90 -14.76
C ARG A 38 -23.72 5.64 -13.98
N ASP A 39 -23.64 5.63 -12.63
CA ASP A 39 -24.59 6.30 -11.76
C ASP A 39 -24.63 7.83 -11.96
N ASN A 40 -23.54 8.40 -12.47
CA ASN A 40 -23.38 9.83 -12.72
C ASN A 40 -23.48 10.20 -14.21
N GLY A 41 -23.88 9.26 -15.08
CA GLY A 41 -24.03 9.51 -16.53
C GLY A 41 -22.72 9.80 -17.26
N LEU A 42 -21.60 9.33 -16.71
CA LEU A 42 -20.26 9.50 -17.29
C LEU A 42 -19.85 8.25 -18.06
N ASP A 43 -18.95 8.44 -19.04
CA ASP A 43 -18.30 7.30 -19.70
C ASP A 43 -17.31 6.61 -18.76
N PRO A 44 -17.52 5.31 -18.44
CA PRO A 44 -16.63 4.58 -17.56
C PRO A 44 -15.17 4.54 -18.03
N ALA A 45 -14.93 4.47 -19.35
CA ALA A 45 -13.57 4.41 -19.86
C ALA A 45 -12.77 5.68 -19.55
N THR A 46 -13.43 6.84 -19.60
CA THR A 46 -12.81 8.13 -19.27
C THR A 46 -12.46 8.23 -17.77
N VAL A 47 -13.32 7.68 -16.91
CA VAL A 47 -13.06 7.67 -15.45
C VAL A 47 -11.91 6.71 -15.12
N LEU A 48 -11.94 5.50 -15.69
CA LEU A 48 -10.92 4.47 -15.45
C LEU A 48 -9.52 4.89 -15.89
N ALA A 49 -9.41 5.72 -16.92
CA ALA A 49 -8.12 6.23 -17.41
C ALA A 49 -7.36 7.07 -16.36
N VAL A 50 -8.01 7.49 -15.26
CA VAL A 50 -7.45 8.43 -14.29
C VAL A 50 -7.76 8.11 -12.83
N CYS A 51 -8.47 7.03 -12.55
CA CYS A 51 -8.90 6.70 -11.19
C CYS A 51 -7.80 6.05 -10.34
N HIS A 52 -6.73 5.55 -10.97
CA HIS A 52 -5.62 4.94 -10.24
C HIS A 52 -4.66 6.02 -9.73
N GLY A 53 -4.38 5.99 -8.42
CA GLY A 53 -3.45 6.89 -7.74
C GLY A 53 -4.06 8.07 -6.98
N PRO A 54 -4.97 8.90 -7.56
CA PRO A 54 -5.65 9.95 -6.80
C PRO A 54 -6.61 9.41 -5.76
N ASP A 55 -6.84 10.18 -4.69
CA ASP A 55 -7.94 9.90 -3.76
C ASP A 55 -9.32 10.09 -4.43
N ALA A 56 -10.36 9.50 -3.83
CA ALA A 56 -11.72 9.53 -4.37
C ALA A 56 -12.26 10.96 -4.51
N ALA A 57 -11.94 11.87 -3.58
CA ALA A 57 -12.39 13.25 -3.63
C ALA A 57 -11.80 14.00 -4.83
N THR A 58 -10.53 13.77 -5.11
CA THR A 58 -9.82 14.34 -6.27
C THR A 58 -10.43 13.83 -7.57
N THR A 59 -10.68 12.53 -7.70
CA THR A 59 -11.31 11.94 -8.87
C THR A 59 -12.73 12.45 -9.07
N VAL A 60 -13.56 12.48 -8.03
CA VAL A 60 -14.92 13.03 -8.09
C VAL A 60 -14.94 14.48 -8.56
N ARG A 61 -14.11 15.36 -7.97
CA ARG A 61 -14.02 16.77 -8.39
C ARG A 61 -13.62 16.97 -9.85
N ARG A 62 -12.78 16.07 -10.36
CA ARG A 62 -12.34 16.12 -11.76
C ARG A 62 -13.52 15.96 -12.73
N PHE A 63 -14.45 15.07 -12.43
CA PHE A 63 -15.60 14.76 -13.29
C PHE A 63 -16.87 15.53 -12.96
N LEU A 64 -16.97 16.02 -11.73
CA LEU A 64 -18.09 16.86 -11.27
C LEU A 64 -17.55 18.23 -10.83
N PRO A 65 -17.07 19.07 -11.78
CA PRO A 65 -16.52 20.37 -11.45
C PRO A 65 -17.62 21.27 -10.84
N GLY A 66 -17.28 21.93 -9.72
CA GLY A 66 -18.24 22.78 -9.00
C GLY A 66 -19.13 22.04 -7.99
N ILE A 67 -18.92 20.74 -7.77
CA ILE A 67 -19.62 19.99 -6.74
C ILE A 67 -19.42 20.63 -5.36
N GLY A 68 -20.53 20.80 -4.60
CA GLY A 68 -20.50 21.35 -3.26
C GLY A 68 -19.86 20.40 -2.24
N ALA A 69 -19.32 20.96 -1.15
CA ALA A 69 -18.59 20.17 -0.15
C ALA A 69 -19.42 19.01 0.44
N ALA A 70 -20.71 19.26 0.77
CA ALA A 70 -21.61 18.24 1.32
C ALA A 70 -21.91 17.11 0.30
N GLU A 71 -22.05 17.44 -0.96
CA GLU A 71 -22.29 16.47 -2.02
C GLU A 71 -21.05 15.65 -2.32
N LEU A 72 -19.89 16.29 -2.39
CA LEU A 72 -18.60 15.60 -2.50
C LEU A 72 -18.41 14.58 -1.37
N ALA A 73 -18.69 14.98 -0.12
CA ALA A 73 -18.58 14.07 1.02
C ALA A 73 -19.49 12.85 0.88
N ARG A 74 -20.71 13.03 0.35
CA ARG A 74 -21.62 11.91 0.06
C ARG A 74 -21.09 10.97 -1.00
N HIS A 75 -20.51 11.49 -2.09
CA HIS A 75 -19.90 10.68 -3.14
C HIS A 75 -18.71 9.87 -2.60
N VAL A 76 -17.82 10.50 -1.84
CA VAL A 76 -16.66 9.84 -1.23
C VAL A 76 -17.10 8.75 -0.25
N ALA A 77 -18.08 9.04 0.62
CA ALA A 77 -18.59 8.04 1.56
C ALA A 77 -19.26 6.86 0.83
N ALA A 78 -20.09 7.12 -0.17
CA ALA A 78 -20.75 6.07 -0.95
C ALA A 78 -19.73 5.22 -1.75
N HIS A 79 -18.66 5.84 -2.25
CA HIS A 79 -17.58 5.14 -2.93
C HIS A 79 -16.86 4.20 -1.96
N LEU A 80 -16.48 4.69 -0.78
CA LEU A 80 -15.83 3.87 0.26
C LEU A 80 -16.72 2.68 0.70
N GLU A 81 -18.05 2.93 0.87
CA GLU A 81 -18.98 1.85 1.19
C GLU A 81 -19.00 0.76 0.12
N ARG A 82 -18.97 1.14 -1.17
CA ARG A 82 -18.90 0.18 -2.28
C ARG A 82 -17.59 -0.58 -2.28
N GLU A 83 -16.47 0.09 -2.13
CA GLU A 83 -15.15 -0.57 -2.07
C GLU A 83 -15.06 -1.57 -0.92
N CYS A 84 -15.69 -1.27 0.22
CA CYS A 84 -15.75 -2.19 1.36
C CYS A 84 -16.71 -3.36 1.16
N ALA A 85 -17.79 -3.17 0.38
CA ALA A 85 -18.80 -4.20 0.12
C ALA A 85 -18.44 -5.11 -1.06
N ASP A 86 -17.78 -4.56 -2.08
CA ASP A 86 -17.40 -5.26 -3.30
C ASP A 86 -15.89 -5.53 -3.28
N ILE A 87 -15.55 -6.67 -2.69
CA ILE A 87 -14.18 -7.18 -2.61
C ILE A 87 -13.91 -8.29 -3.63
N ASP A 88 -14.85 -8.53 -4.54
CA ASP A 88 -14.70 -9.53 -5.59
C ASP A 88 -13.53 -9.14 -6.52
N GLY A 89 -12.64 -10.09 -6.77
CA GLY A 89 -11.43 -9.87 -7.54
C GLY A 89 -10.26 -9.28 -6.75
N VAL A 90 -10.40 -9.03 -5.45
CA VAL A 90 -9.27 -8.75 -4.56
C VAL A 90 -8.55 -10.05 -4.24
N ILE A 91 -7.29 -10.14 -4.66
CA ILE A 91 -6.46 -11.34 -4.48
C ILE A 91 -5.10 -10.95 -3.85
N PRO A 92 -4.39 -11.89 -3.21
CA PRO A 92 -3.05 -11.62 -2.74
C PRO A 92 -2.11 -11.32 -3.92
N ALA A 93 -1.25 -10.33 -3.78
CA ALA A 93 -0.20 -10.06 -4.76
C ALA A 93 0.82 -11.22 -4.84
N PRO A 94 1.51 -11.40 -5.99
CA PRO A 94 2.45 -12.50 -6.16
C PRO A 94 3.55 -12.55 -5.09
N GLY A 95 3.54 -13.61 -4.29
CA GLY A 95 4.49 -13.84 -3.19
C GLY A 95 4.09 -13.23 -1.85
N ALA A 96 2.94 -12.55 -1.74
CA ALA A 96 2.49 -11.95 -0.49
C ALA A 96 2.25 -13.00 0.62
N PRO A 97 1.49 -14.09 0.39
CA PRO A 97 1.28 -15.11 1.43
C PRO A 97 2.60 -15.73 1.92
N GLU A 98 3.51 -16.04 1.00
CA GLU A 98 4.78 -16.68 1.34
C GLU A 98 5.73 -15.72 2.04
N LEU A 99 5.68 -14.42 1.71
CA LEU A 99 6.47 -13.41 2.39
C LEU A 99 5.99 -13.21 3.83
N VAL A 100 4.68 -13.00 4.04
CA VAL A 100 4.14 -12.74 5.39
C VAL A 100 4.31 -13.96 6.29
N ALA A 101 4.09 -15.18 5.78
CA ALA A 101 4.35 -16.41 6.52
C ALA A 101 5.82 -16.52 6.95
N TRP A 102 6.75 -16.17 6.06
CA TRP A 102 8.18 -16.18 6.37
C TRP A 102 8.56 -15.12 7.42
N LEU A 103 7.96 -13.92 7.36
CA LEU A 103 8.17 -12.86 8.35
C LEU A 103 7.71 -13.34 9.74
N ASP A 104 6.54 -13.97 9.82
CA ASP A 104 5.97 -14.51 11.06
C ASP A 104 6.81 -15.66 11.64
N GLU A 105 7.22 -16.63 10.81
CA GLU A 105 8.09 -17.74 11.20
C GLU A 105 9.41 -17.24 11.79
N ARG A 106 9.97 -16.19 11.21
CA ARG A 106 11.21 -15.56 11.66
C ARG A 106 11.01 -14.58 12.82
N ARG A 107 9.77 -14.32 13.20
CA ARG A 107 9.42 -13.27 14.18
C ARG A 107 10.04 -11.92 13.82
N LEU A 108 10.15 -11.64 12.53
CA LEU A 108 10.59 -10.35 12.03
C LEU A 108 9.40 -9.39 12.07
N PRO A 109 9.42 -8.33 12.89
CA PRO A 109 8.30 -7.41 13.00
C PRO A 109 7.90 -6.82 11.64
N TRP A 110 6.61 -6.83 11.35
CA TRP A 110 6.10 -6.25 10.12
C TRP A 110 4.74 -5.59 10.32
N GLY A 111 4.33 -4.78 9.35
CA GLY A 111 3.03 -4.12 9.35
C GLY A 111 2.71 -3.54 7.99
N VAL A 112 1.50 -3.02 7.87
CA VAL A 112 0.96 -2.38 6.68
C VAL A 112 0.90 -0.88 6.86
N VAL A 113 1.26 -0.12 5.82
CA VAL A 113 1.10 1.33 5.75
C VAL A 113 0.36 1.67 4.46
N THR A 114 -0.88 2.17 4.58
CA THR A 114 -1.75 2.43 3.43
C THR A 114 -2.44 3.77 3.50
N ASN A 115 -2.79 4.36 2.35
CA ASN A 115 -3.70 5.50 2.24
C ASN A 115 -5.20 5.10 2.25
N ALA A 116 -5.51 3.83 2.34
CA ALA A 116 -6.88 3.38 2.51
C ALA A 116 -7.36 3.62 3.95
N HIS A 117 -8.67 3.86 4.12
CA HIS A 117 -9.29 3.85 5.43
C HIS A 117 -9.19 2.46 6.08
N LEU A 118 -9.12 2.39 7.41
CA LEU A 118 -8.91 1.14 8.15
C LEU A 118 -9.94 0.05 7.81
N ARG A 119 -11.20 0.46 7.62
CA ARG A 119 -12.28 -0.48 7.24
C ARG A 119 -11.99 -1.15 5.89
N LEU A 120 -11.57 -0.35 4.90
CA LEU A 120 -11.21 -0.86 3.57
C LEU A 120 -9.96 -1.72 3.62
N ALA A 121 -8.94 -1.27 4.36
CA ALA A 121 -7.71 -2.02 4.52
C ALA A 121 -7.98 -3.41 5.11
N ARG A 122 -8.81 -3.51 6.14
CA ARG A 122 -9.21 -4.81 6.72
C ARG A 122 -10.00 -5.68 5.76
N ALA A 123 -10.92 -5.09 4.97
CA ALA A 123 -11.69 -5.83 3.98
C ALA A 123 -10.79 -6.44 2.91
N ARG A 124 -9.87 -5.66 2.32
CA ARG A 124 -8.96 -6.10 1.27
C ARG A 124 -7.92 -7.11 1.78
N LEU A 125 -7.29 -6.84 2.92
CA LEU A 125 -6.35 -7.79 3.54
C LEU A 125 -7.04 -9.11 3.89
N GLY A 126 -8.27 -9.06 4.46
CA GLY A 126 -9.06 -10.25 4.77
C GLY A 126 -9.43 -11.05 3.52
N ALA A 127 -9.80 -10.40 2.42
CA ALA A 127 -10.06 -11.06 1.13
C ALA A 127 -8.80 -11.75 0.57
N ALA A 128 -7.63 -11.16 0.79
CA ALA A 128 -6.34 -11.74 0.42
C ALA A 128 -5.83 -12.81 1.42
N GLY A 129 -6.56 -13.09 2.50
CA GLY A 129 -6.14 -14.03 3.55
C GLY A 129 -4.94 -13.55 4.37
N ILE A 130 -4.73 -12.24 4.48
CA ILE A 130 -3.59 -11.64 5.19
C ILE A 130 -4.07 -11.01 6.50
N GLU A 131 -3.51 -11.47 7.63
CA GLU A 131 -3.72 -10.90 8.95
C GLU A 131 -2.49 -10.08 9.37
N ALA A 132 -2.55 -8.76 9.16
CA ALA A 132 -1.44 -7.88 9.50
C ALA A 132 -1.42 -7.55 11.00
N PRO A 133 -0.29 -7.75 11.72
CA PRO A 133 -0.19 -7.48 13.15
C PRO A 133 -0.28 -5.98 13.47
N VAL A 134 0.12 -5.12 12.54
CA VAL A 134 0.04 -3.66 12.62
C VAL A 134 -0.49 -3.13 11.31
N ILE A 135 -1.52 -2.28 11.36
CA ILE A 135 -2.02 -1.53 10.21
C ILE A 135 -1.95 -0.04 10.56
N ILE A 136 -1.29 0.73 9.71
CA ILE A 136 -1.33 2.19 9.69
C ILE A 136 -2.16 2.57 8.47
N SER A 137 -3.35 3.07 8.72
CA SER A 137 -4.33 3.50 7.73
C SER A 137 -4.33 5.02 7.57
N PHE A 138 -5.13 5.52 6.64
CA PHE A 138 -5.38 6.95 6.51
C PHE A 138 -6.01 7.56 7.77
N ASP A 139 -6.77 6.76 8.55
CA ASP A 139 -7.42 7.21 9.80
C ASP A 139 -6.42 7.45 10.95
N ASP A 140 -5.19 6.96 10.84
CA ASP A 140 -4.14 7.09 11.87
C ASP A 140 -3.24 8.31 11.67
N VAL A 141 -3.37 9.03 10.55
CA VAL A 141 -2.45 10.10 10.15
C VAL A 141 -3.20 11.37 9.74
N GLU A 142 -2.56 12.51 9.90
CA GLU A 142 -3.08 13.79 9.38
C GLU A 142 -2.79 13.95 7.89
N HIS A 143 -1.67 13.38 7.45
CA HIS A 143 -1.20 13.45 6.07
C HIS A 143 -0.81 12.07 5.56
N GLY A 144 -1.54 11.59 4.56
CA GLY A 144 -1.22 10.35 3.85
C GLY A 144 0.01 10.48 2.95
N LYS A 145 0.42 9.39 2.31
CA LYS A 145 1.50 9.38 1.31
C LYS A 145 1.24 10.45 0.23
N PRO A 146 2.23 11.25 -0.14
CA PRO A 146 3.68 11.06 0.02
C PRO A 146 4.27 11.58 1.34
N HIS A 147 3.46 12.02 2.32
CA HIS A 147 3.98 12.45 3.61
C HIS A 147 4.51 11.24 4.41
N PRO A 148 5.66 11.35 5.13
CA PRO A 148 6.30 10.22 5.80
C PRO A 148 5.59 9.72 7.06
N GLN A 149 4.53 10.39 7.52
CA GLN A 149 3.89 10.16 8.81
C GLN A 149 3.47 8.72 9.03
N GLY A 150 2.92 8.06 8.01
CA GLY A 150 2.48 6.66 8.09
C GLY A 150 3.66 5.71 8.37
N TYR A 151 4.77 5.85 7.65
CA TYR A 151 5.97 5.03 7.85
C TYR A 151 6.65 5.29 9.19
N LEU A 152 6.74 6.56 9.61
CA LEU A 152 7.27 6.92 10.92
C LEU A 152 6.41 6.35 12.06
N LEU A 153 5.09 6.41 11.92
CA LEU A 153 4.16 5.83 12.89
C LEU A 153 4.27 4.29 12.92
N GLY A 154 4.39 3.66 11.75
CA GLY A 154 4.56 2.21 11.64
C GLY A 154 5.84 1.73 12.32
N ALA A 155 6.97 2.36 12.02
CA ALA A 155 8.25 2.06 12.65
C ALA A 155 8.17 2.21 14.19
N ARG A 156 7.54 3.29 14.67
CA ARG A 156 7.30 3.51 16.10
C ARG A 156 6.43 2.41 16.73
N ARG A 157 5.34 1.99 16.06
CA ARG A 157 4.47 0.90 16.58
C ARG A 157 5.17 -0.45 16.62
N LEU A 158 6.11 -0.69 15.71
CA LEU A 158 6.96 -1.88 15.74
C LEU A 158 8.15 -1.78 16.72
N GLY A 159 8.40 -0.60 17.30
CA GLY A 159 9.52 -0.38 18.21
C GLY A 159 10.89 -0.38 17.53
N ILE A 160 10.93 -0.09 16.21
CA ILE A 160 12.15 -0.13 15.40
C ILE A 160 12.41 1.24 14.80
N GLU A 161 13.69 1.66 14.79
CA GLU A 161 14.10 2.89 14.13
C GLU A 161 13.82 2.84 12.61
N PRO A 162 13.37 3.93 11.97
CA PRO A 162 13.11 3.98 10.54
C PRO A 162 14.31 3.51 9.70
N ALA A 163 15.53 3.91 10.04
CA ALA A 163 16.75 3.51 9.35
C ALA A 163 17.05 1.99 9.41
N ARG A 164 16.36 1.26 10.27
CA ARG A 164 16.43 -0.21 10.38
C ARG A 164 15.14 -0.90 9.91
N THR A 165 14.28 -0.17 9.20
CA THR A 165 13.01 -0.66 8.65
C THR A 165 13.08 -0.62 7.12
N ALA A 166 12.63 -1.67 6.47
CA ALA A 166 12.40 -1.67 5.03
C ALA A 166 10.98 -1.16 4.74
N GLY A 167 10.84 -0.13 3.93
CA GLY A 167 9.55 0.35 3.39
C GLY A 167 9.36 -0.21 1.98
N VAL A 168 8.36 -1.06 1.77
CA VAL A 168 8.09 -1.79 0.53
C VAL A 168 6.90 -1.17 -0.19
N GLU A 169 7.08 -0.77 -1.44
CA GLU A 169 6.13 0.05 -2.20
C GLU A 169 6.18 -0.20 -3.71
N ASP A 170 5.06 0.05 -4.36
CA ASP A 170 4.94 0.02 -5.83
C ASP A 170 4.70 1.40 -6.46
N SER A 171 4.18 2.35 -5.66
CA SER A 171 3.73 3.66 -6.11
C SER A 171 4.75 4.78 -5.87
N ALA A 172 4.81 5.77 -6.76
CA ALA A 172 5.69 6.93 -6.60
C ALA A 172 5.42 7.73 -5.31
N PRO A 173 4.15 8.01 -4.90
CA PRO A 173 3.88 8.67 -3.62
C PRO A 173 4.34 7.85 -2.42
N GLY A 174 4.16 6.53 -2.47
CA GLY A 174 4.57 5.65 -1.38
C GLY A 174 6.08 5.55 -1.24
N LEU A 175 6.80 5.39 -2.35
CA LEU A 175 8.27 5.41 -2.37
C LEU A 175 8.84 6.73 -1.82
N ALA A 176 8.20 7.86 -2.17
CA ALA A 176 8.57 9.17 -1.63
C ALA A 176 8.35 9.24 -0.11
N ALA A 177 7.21 8.71 0.39
CA ALA A 177 6.89 8.66 1.82
C ALA A 177 7.90 7.80 2.60
N ALA A 178 8.20 6.59 2.10
CA ALA A 178 9.17 5.68 2.72
C ALA A 178 10.57 6.31 2.77
N ARG A 179 10.99 6.96 1.68
CA ARG A 179 12.28 7.67 1.61
C ARG A 179 12.34 8.84 2.58
N ALA A 180 11.29 9.67 2.64
CA ALA A 180 11.21 10.81 3.55
C ALA A 180 11.16 10.38 5.03
N ALA A 181 10.65 9.18 5.32
CA ALA A 181 10.71 8.59 6.65
C ALA A 181 12.10 8.07 7.04
N GLY A 182 13.03 7.98 6.10
CA GLY A 182 14.38 7.46 6.34
C GLY A 182 14.46 5.92 6.40
N THR A 183 13.49 5.21 5.81
CA THR A 183 13.53 3.75 5.69
C THR A 183 14.43 3.31 4.52
N LEU A 184 14.85 2.05 4.49
CA LEU A 184 15.35 1.42 3.28
C LEU A 184 14.18 1.26 2.29
N VAL A 185 14.26 1.90 1.15
CA VAL A 185 13.19 1.90 0.15
C VAL A 185 13.31 0.67 -0.76
N VAL A 186 12.29 -0.18 -0.72
CA VAL A 186 12.18 -1.34 -1.60
C VAL A 186 11.05 -1.08 -2.60
N ALA A 187 11.38 -0.92 -3.87
CA ALA A 187 10.41 -0.82 -4.93
C ALA A 187 10.02 -2.21 -5.45
N VAL A 188 8.71 -2.47 -5.58
CA VAL A 188 8.19 -3.71 -6.18
C VAL A 188 7.40 -3.40 -7.46
N GLY A 189 7.26 -4.41 -8.32
CA GLY A 189 6.53 -4.27 -9.58
C GLY A 189 7.32 -3.53 -10.66
N GLU A 190 6.69 -2.55 -11.29
CA GLU A 190 7.27 -1.82 -12.43
C GLU A 190 8.20 -0.67 -12.02
N SER A 191 8.07 -0.16 -10.79
CA SER A 191 8.90 0.96 -10.30
C SER A 191 10.38 0.59 -10.22
N ARG A 192 11.24 1.54 -10.54
CA ARG A 192 12.70 1.40 -10.45
C ARG A 192 13.32 2.39 -9.46
N ASP A 193 12.48 3.14 -8.75
CA ASP A 193 12.92 4.20 -7.82
C ASP A 193 13.02 3.68 -6.37
N GLY A 194 13.84 2.67 -6.14
CA GLY A 194 14.14 2.10 -4.82
C GLY A 194 15.64 1.90 -4.59
N ASP A 195 16.05 1.82 -3.32
CA ASP A 195 17.39 1.35 -2.95
C ASP A 195 17.58 -0.13 -3.30
N VAL A 196 16.48 -0.87 -3.24
CA VAL A 196 16.33 -2.24 -3.71
C VAL A 196 15.13 -2.29 -4.66
N VAL A 197 15.26 -3.01 -5.77
CA VAL A 197 14.18 -3.18 -6.75
C VAL A 197 13.88 -4.66 -6.91
N CYS A 198 12.62 -5.02 -6.76
CA CYS A 198 12.13 -6.39 -6.90
C CYS A 198 10.96 -6.43 -7.90
N ARG A 199 10.83 -7.50 -8.66
CA ARG A 199 9.69 -7.70 -9.56
C ARG A 199 8.39 -7.98 -8.80
N ASP A 200 8.52 -8.72 -7.70
CA ASP A 200 7.42 -9.22 -6.88
C ASP A 200 7.90 -9.53 -5.45
N LEU A 201 6.98 -9.93 -4.59
CA LEU A 201 7.31 -10.28 -3.21
C LEU A 201 8.02 -11.64 -3.07
N HIS A 202 7.93 -12.53 -4.07
CA HIS A 202 8.77 -13.73 -4.10
C HIS A 202 10.25 -13.36 -4.21
N GLU A 203 10.57 -12.38 -5.05
CA GLU A 203 11.95 -11.90 -5.19
C GLU A 203 12.43 -11.21 -3.92
N LEU A 204 11.61 -10.33 -3.33
CA LEU A 204 11.93 -9.68 -2.05
C LEU A 204 12.22 -10.73 -0.97
N ARG A 205 11.36 -11.74 -0.81
CA ARG A 205 11.57 -12.82 0.16
C ARG A 205 12.91 -13.52 -0.04
N ARG A 206 13.27 -13.85 -1.29
CA ARG A 206 14.57 -14.47 -1.59
C ARG A 206 15.75 -13.58 -1.18
N LEU A 207 15.65 -12.26 -1.42
CA LEU A 207 16.67 -11.31 -1.04
C LEU A 207 16.80 -11.18 0.49
N LEU A 208 15.68 -11.17 1.21
CA LEU A 208 15.67 -11.14 2.68
C LEU A 208 16.29 -12.41 3.28
N ILE A 209 15.99 -13.59 2.73
CA ILE A 209 16.61 -14.85 3.14
C ILE A 209 18.13 -14.79 2.91
N ALA A 210 18.56 -14.43 1.71
CA ALA A 210 19.98 -14.34 1.40
C ALA A 210 20.73 -13.27 2.23
N ALA A 211 20.03 -12.23 2.67
CA ALA A 211 20.59 -11.22 3.56
C ALA A 211 20.72 -11.72 5.00
N ALA A 212 19.73 -12.50 5.49
CA ALA A 212 19.75 -13.09 6.82
C ALA A 212 20.86 -14.16 6.99
N ASP A 213 21.08 -14.99 5.96
CA ASP A 213 22.10 -16.05 5.97
C ASP A 213 23.56 -15.53 5.94
N ARG A 214 23.75 -14.23 5.72
CA ARG A 214 25.07 -13.56 5.68
C ARG A 214 25.44 -12.82 6.95
N LEU A 215 24.53 -12.81 7.94
CA LEU A 215 24.84 -12.30 9.27
C LEU A 215 25.63 -13.37 10.04
N PRO A 216 26.80 -13.03 10.63
CA PRO A 216 27.62 -13.97 11.40
C PRO A 216 26.91 -14.45 12.65
#